data_d14fa828158c79bad3e4b1d2a3163ed5
#
_entry.id   d14fa828158c79bad3e4b1d2a3163ed5
#
_cell.length_a   1.000
_cell.length_b   1.000
_cell.length_c   1.000
_cell.angle_alpha   90.00
_cell.angle_beta   90.00
_cell.angle_gamma   90.00
#
_symmetry.space_group_name_H-M   'P 1'
#
loop_
_entity.id
_entity.type
_entity.pdbx_description
1 polymer ?
#
loop_
_entity_poly.entity_id
_entity_poly.type
_entity_poly.pdbx_seq_one_letter_code
_entity_poly.pdbx_strand_id
1 'polypeptide(L)'
;MKNGDTISLSTRLTIEKQAAVTYFSEDTPMETTEELNALLASIEEEVSSETPVYLHLPAVTYDGDIVFGNHVWGIYGSSDGDDVTTFTGTVSLRGLNGNYAEMSGIQFKGNSGIGVNAYCLTLLSKCGFNGWDTAAIANNEAWVNAMDCTFTNNKIALKFNSSMAYGTAPNYLNNTFTGNGTAVCIENLPGNEVLDFAGSTFSENDVDIDNKAEHSVDTAKANFETASE
;
A
#
# COMPACT_ATOMS: atom_id res chain seq x y z
N MET A 1 45.63 -37.93 35.04
CA MET A 1 44.95 -36.80 34.38
C MET A 1 44.14 -37.40 33.25
N LYS A 2 42.87 -37.54 33.42
CA LYS A 2 41.93 -38.07 32.41
C LYS A 2 41.09 -36.94 31.89
N ASN A 3 41.15 -36.80 30.58
CA ASN A 3 40.16 -36.33 29.62
C ASN A 3 39.11 -35.32 30.08
N GLY A 4 39.13 -34.16 29.43
CA GLY A 4 38.06 -33.16 29.49
C GLY A 4 36.79 -33.73 28.85
N ASP A 5 35.75 -33.80 29.66
CA ASP A 5 34.40 -34.01 29.18
C ASP A 5 33.93 -32.78 28.42
N THR A 6 33.62 -32.95 27.15
CA THR A 6 32.99 -31.87 26.34
C THR A 6 31.55 -31.79 26.74
N ILE A 7 31.19 -30.76 27.48
CA ILE A 7 29.77 -30.42 27.73
C ILE A 7 29.22 -29.70 26.50
N SER A 8 28.38 -30.36 25.73
CA SER A 8 27.60 -29.71 24.67
C SER A 8 26.35 -29.09 25.28
N LEU A 9 26.32 -27.78 25.37
CA LEU A 9 25.10 -27.06 25.67
C LEU A 9 24.26 -26.93 24.38
N SER A 10 23.17 -27.65 24.26
CA SER A 10 22.18 -27.42 23.22
C SER A 10 21.14 -26.44 23.78
N THR A 11 21.23 -25.18 23.37
CA THR A 11 20.18 -24.19 23.65
C THR A 11 19.09 -24.36 22.61
N ARG A 12 17.90 -24.77 23.05
CA ARG A 12 16.72 -24.80 22.19
C ARG A 12 16.16 -23.38 22.17
N LEU A 13 16.36 -22.64 21.09
CA LEU A 13 15.70 -21.37 20.86
C LEU A 13 14.25 -21.68 20.44
N THR A 14 13.29 -21.41 21.32
CA THR A 14 11.87 -21.41 20.95
C THR A 14 11.54 -20.01 20.47
N ILE A 15 11.38 -19.85 19.14
CA ILE A 15 10.84 -18.62 18.59
C ILE A 15 9.32 -18.72 18.72
N GLU A 16 8.75 -18.08 19.71
CA GLU A 16 7.31 -17.85 19.78
C GLU A 16 6.99 -16.77 18.74
N LYS A 17 6.31 -17.17 17.65
CA LYS A 17 5.74 -16.20 16.70
C LYS A 17 4.66 -15.45 17.46
N GLN A 18 4.83 -14.14 17.63
CA GLN A 18 3.82 -13.31 18.28
C GLN A 18 2.52 -13.43 17.46
N ALA A 19 1.41 -13.76 18.13
CA ALA A 19 0.13 -13.89 17.48
C ALA A 19 -0.31 -12.53 16.98
N ALA A 20 -0.83 -12.48 15.74
CA ALA A 20 -1.39 -11.25 15.18
C ALA A 20 -2.61 -10.79 16.01
N VAL A 21 -2.81 -9.48 16.05
CA VAL A 21 -4.03 -8.87 16.64
C VAL A 21 -4.96 -8.48 15.51
N THR A 22 -6.24 -8.82 15.64
CA THR A 22 -7.25 -8.50 14.63
C THR A 22 -8.40 -7.73 15.27
N TYR A 23 -8.80 -6.66 14.64
CA TYR A 23 -9.94 -5.83 15.03
C TYR A 23 -11.02 -5.88 13.94
N PHE A 24 -12.25 -6.13 14.36
CA PHE A 24 -13.43 -6.14 13.51
C PHE A 24 -14.35 -5.00 13.91
N SER A 25 -15.00 -4.37 12.93
CA SER A 25 -15.93 -3.25 13.18
C SER A 25 -17.14 -3.63 14.02
N GLU A 26 -17.52 -4.91 14.04
CA GLU A 26 -18.63 -5.40 14.86
C GLU A 26 -18.32 -5.35 16.36
N ASP A 27 -17.05 -5.44 16.75
CA ASP A 27 -16.61 -5.52 18.14
C ASP A 27 -15.78 -4.32 18.59
N THR A 28 -15.35 -3.46 17.67
CA THR A 28 -14.42 -2.34 17.93
C THR A 28 -14.93 -1.08 17.29
N PRO A 29 -15.09 0.02 18.04
CA PRO A 29 -15.49 1.31 17.47
C PRO A 29 -14.48 1.80 16.42
N MET A 30 -14.92 1.93 15.18
CA MET A 30 -14.17 2.46 14.04
C MET A 30 -15.10 2.96 12.92
N GLU A 31 -16.30 3.41 13.27
CA GLU A 31 -17.27 3.92 12.30
C GLU A 31 -17.04 5.39 11.92
N THR A 32 -16.20 6.10 12.67
CA THR A 32 -15.84 7.49 12.41
C THR A 32 -14.32 7.66 12.34
N THR A 33 -13.87 8.78 11.77
CA THR A 33 -12.44 9.13 11.71
C THR A 33 -11.84 9.27 13.12
N GLU A 34 -12.58 9.83 14.05
CA GLU A 34 -12.16 10.00 15.44
C GLU A 34 -11.98 8.66 16.14
N GLU A 35 -12.92 7.73 15.96
CA GLU A 35 -12.83 6.39 16.53
C GLU A 35 -11.67 5.60 15.93
N LEU A 36 -11.49 5.64 14.61
CA LEU A 36 -10.35 4.99 13.97
C LEU A 36 -9.03 5.57 14.48
N ASN A 37 -8.88 6.89 14.57
CA ASN A 37 -7.68 7.52 15.10
C ASN A 37 -7.43 7.16 16.58
N ALA A 38 -8.48 7.06 17.40
CA ALA A 38 -8.36 6.64 18.79
C ALA A 38 -7.89 5.19 18.90
N LEU A 39 -8.42 4.30 18.05
CA LEU A 39 -7.97 2.91 17.96
C LEU A 39 -6.49 2.82 17.53
N LEU A 40 -6.08 3.56 16.50
CA LEU A 40 -4.69 3.57 16.03
C LEU A 40 -3.75 4.08 17.13
N ALA A 41 -4.13 5.09 17.90
CA ALA A 41 -3.34 5.58 19.03
C ALA A 41 -3.20 4.53 20.14
N SER A 42 -4.28 3.82 20.47
CA SER A 42 -4.25 2.70 21.44
C SER A 42 -3.33 1.56 20.97
N ILE A 43 -3.39 1.21 19.68
CA ILE A 43 -2.52 0.19 19.10
C ILE A 43 -1.04 0.58 19.23
N GLU A 44 -0.69 1.83 18.94
CA GLU A 44 0.69 2.32 19.09
C GLU A 44 1.20 2.28 20.54
N GLU A 45 0.31 2.41 21.53
CA GLU A 45 0.67 2.37 22.95
C GLU A 45 0.71 0.95 23.52
N GLU A 46 -0.17 0.05 23.07
CA GLU A 46 -0.42 -1.22 23.73
C GLU A 46 0.12 -2.43 22.96
N VAL A 47 0.29 -2.32 21.63
CA VAL A 47 0.70 -3.43 20.77
C VAL A 47 2.17 -3.25 20.37
N SER A 48 2.97 -4.30 20.52
CA SER A 48 4.37 -4.27 20.05
C SER A 48 4.45 -4.06 18.55
N SER A 49 5.37 -3.21 18.07
CA SER A 49 5.59 -2.97 16.64
C SER A 49 5.99 -4.21 15.84
N GLU A 50 6.40 -5.30 16.50
CA GLU A 50 6.69 -6.59 15.88
C GLU A 50 5.43 -7.45 15.70
N THR A 51 4.30 -7.06 16.31
CA THR A 51 3.03 -7.76 16.21
C THR A 51 2.26 -7.29 14.97
N PRO A 52 1.91 -8.20 14.05
CA PRO A 52 1.03 -7.86 12.94
C PRO A 52 -0.36 -7.43 13.42
N VAL A 53 -0.89 -6.38 12.82
CA VAL A 53 -2.23 -5.84 13.13
C VAL A 53 -3.10 -5.91 11.89
N TYR A 54 -4.29 -6.48 12.04
CA TYR A 54 -5.28 -6.57 10.99
C TYR A 54 -6.54 -5.80 11.37
N LEU A 55 -6.96 -4.90 10.47
CA LEU A 55 -8.19 -4.11 10.62
C LEU A 55 -9.18 -4.48 9.54
N HIS A 56 -10.39 -4.87 9.94
CA HIS A 56 -11.54 -5.05 9.06
C HIS A 56 -12.47 -3.84 9.24
N LEU A 57 -12.32 -2.89 8.34
CA LEU A 57 -13.00 -1.59 8.40
C LEU A 57 -14.44 -1.70 7.91
N PRO A 58 -15.38 -0.96 8.51
CA PRO A 58 -16.76 -0.89 8.03
C PRO A 58 -16.88 -0.14 6.70
N ALA A 59 -18.03 -0.25 6.05
CA ALA A 59 -18.36 0.45 4.82
C ALA A 59 -18.79 1.91 5.13
N VAL A 60 -17.85 2.74 5.54
CA VAL A 60 -18.05 4.14 5.90
C VAL A 60 -17.04 5.06 5.22
N THR A 61 -17.26 6.37 5.28
CA THR A 61 -16.31 7.37 4.81
C THR A 61 -15.53 7.96 5.98
N TYR A 62 -14.21 7.90 5.88
CA TYR A 62 -13.27 8.53 6.81
C TYR A 62 -12.78 9.84 6.19
N ASP A 63 -13.11 10.95 6.85
CA ASP A 63 -12.71 12.29 6.43
C ASP A 63 -11.41 12.71 7.15
N GLY A 64 -10.50 13.35 6.40
CA GLY A 64 -9.23 13.84 6.93
C GLY A 64 -8.10 12.80 6.90
N ASP A 65 -6.93 13.23 7.35
CA ASP A 65 -5.71 12.44 7.23
C ASP A 65 -5.63 11.34 8.30
N ILE A 66 -5.19 10.16 7.88
CA ILE A 66 -4.98 8.99 8.75
C ILE A 66 -3.52 8.56 8.67
N VAL A 67 -2.96 8.20 9.82
CA VAL A 67 -1.58 7.69 9.90
C VAL A 67 -1.59 6.30 10.52
N PHE A 68 -1.16 5.31 9.75
CA PHE A 68 -0.84 3.98 10.24
C PHE A 68 0.63 3.95 10.64
N GLY A 69 0.89 3.71 11.90
CA GLY A 69 2.21 3.76 12.51
C GLY A 69 3.11 2.56 12.19
N ASN A 70 4.08 2.29 13.06
CA ASN A 70 5.11 1.29 12.78
C ASN A 70 4.68 -0.13 13.17
N HIS A 71 3.82 -0.74 12.39
CA HIS A 71 3.44 -2.16 12.49
C HIS A 71 3.45 -2.83 11.11
N VAL A 72 3.34 -4.15 11.09
CA VAL A 72 2.87 -4.86 9.91
C VAL A 72 1.36 -4.73 9.87
N TRP A 73 0.84 -4.05 8.84
CA TRP A 73 -0.57 -3.76 8.70
C TRP A 73 -1.26 -4.61 7.64
N GLY A 74 -2.44 -5.16 7.96
CA GLY A 74 -3.43 -5.61 7.00
C GLY A 74 -4.69 -4.79 7.18
N ILE A 75 -5.08 -4.01 6.17
CA ILE A 75 -6.19 -3.06 6.22
C ILE A 75 -7.20 -3.44 5.15
N TYR A 76 -8.32 -3.98 5.57
CA TYR A 76 -9.34 -4.56 4.69
C TYR A 76 -10.61 -3.74 4.76
N GLY A 77 -11.00 -3.16 3.63
CA GLY A 77 -12.25 -2.43 3.50
C GLY A 77 -13.43 -3.38 3.32
N SER A 78 -14.61 -2.86 3.60
CA SER A 78 -15.89 -3.53 3.44
C SER A 78 -16.78 -2.81 2.43
N SER A 79 -17.80 -3.51 1.94
CA SER A 79 -18.88 -2.92 1.14
C SER A 79 -20.22 -3.40 1.68
N ASP A 80 -21.18 -2.47 1.77
CA ASP A 80 -22.57 -2.75 2.14
C ASP A 80 -23.50 -1.94 1.23
N GLY A 81 -24.22 -2.63 0.37
CA GLY A 81 -25.01 -1.99 -0.67
C GLY A 81 -24.16 -1.13 -1.61
N ASP A 82 -24.47 0.18 -1.65
CA ASP A 82 -23.72 1.18 -2.41
C ASP A 82 -22.58 1.81 -1.59
N ASP A 83 -22.51 1.54 -0.29
CA ASP A 83 -21.47 2.04 0.60
C ASP A 83 -20.24 1.16 0.55
N VAL A 84 -19.07 1.78 0.58
CA VAL A 84 -17.77 1.11 0.60
C VAL A 84 -16.84 1.89 1.53
N THR A 85 -15.91 1.19 2.17
CA THR A 85 -14.86 1.87 2.96
C THR A 85 -14.15 2.90 2.09
N THR A 86 -14.27 4.18 2.46
CA THR A 86 -13.74 5.30 1.68
C THR A 86 -12.87 6.20 2.54
N PHE A 87 -11.71 6.61 2.04
CA PHE A 87 -10.89 7.68 2.62
C PHE A 87 -10.92 8.91 1.72
N THR A 88 -11.12 10.09 2.32
CA THR A 88 -11.12 11.38 1.62
C THR A 88 -9.91 12.26 1.95
N GLY A 89 -9.13 11.93 2.98
CA GLY A 89 -7.85 12.52 3.31
C GLY A 89 -6.66 11.64 2.95
N THR A 90 -5.46 12.14 3.23
CA THR A 90 -4.22 11.39 2.99
C THR A 90 -4.07 10.23 3.97
N VAL A 91 -3.83 9.04 3.44
CA VAL A 91 -3.42 7.88 4.24
C VAL A 91 -1.91 7.75 4.19
N SER A 92 -1.25 7.90 5.34
CA SER A 92 0.19 7.71 5.49
C SER A 92 0.51 6.37 6.12
N LEU A 93 1.37 5.58 5.48
CA LEU A 93 1.78 4.24 5.92
C LEU A 93 3.25 4.30 6.35
N ARG A 94 3.50 4.18 7.66
CA ARG A 94 4.82 4.36 8.26
C ARG A 94 5.32 3.05 8.86
N GLY A 95 6.00 2.24 8.07
CA GLY A 95 6.69 1.04 8.54
C GLY A 95 8.20 1.29 8.67
N LEU A 96 8.80 0.76 9.73
CA LEU A 96 10.24 0.73 9.97
C LEU A 96 10.71 -0.71 10.15
N ASN A 97 12.00 -0.95 10.01
CA ASN A 97 12.62 -2.26 10.28
C ASN A 97 12.04 -3.43 9.47
N GLY A 98 11.59 -3.15 8.24
CA GLY A 98 11.01 -4.17 7.35
C GLY A 98 9.52 -4.40 7.54
N ASN A 99 8.84 -3.63 8.39
CA ASN A 99 7.38 -3.62 8.47
C ASN A 99 6.78 -3.13 7.15
N TYR A 100 5.64 -3.69 6.79
CA TYR A 100 4.94 -3.39 5.55
C TYR A 100 3.44 -3.19 5.81
N ALA A 101 2.74 -2.65 4.81
CA ALA A 101 1.30 -2.47 4.86
C ALA A 101 0.63 -3.11 3.64
N GLU A 102 -0.47 -3.79 3.86
CA GLU A 102 -1.39 -4.26 2.84
C GLU A 102 -2.73 -3.55 2.99
N MET A 103 -3.25 -2.99 1.89
CA MET A 103 -4.58 -2.39 1.84
C MET A 103 -5.39 -3.07 0.75
N SER A 104 -6.61 -3.46 1.05
CA SER A 104 -7.46 -4.17 0.10
C SER A 104 -8.92 -3.71 0.17
N GLY A 105 -9.56 -3.55 -1.01
CA GLY A 105 -10.99 -3.28 -1.13
C GLY A 105 -11.42 -1.89 -0.64
N ILE A 106 -10.56 -0.88 -0.77
CA ILE A 106 -10.76 0.47 -0.23
C ILE A 106 -10.87 1.48 -1.38
N GLN A 107 -11.74 2.48 -1.22
CA GLN A 107 -11.85 3.62 -2.11
C GLN A 107 -11.15 4.85 -1.53
N PHE A 108 -10.37 5.54 -2.37
CA PHE A 108 -9.71 6.80 -2.04
C PHE A 108 -10.28 7.88 -2.96
N LYS A 109 -11.04 8.84 -2.41
CA LYS A 109 -11.72 9.90 -3.16
C LYS A 109 -11.17 11.25 -2.74
N GLY A 110 -10.34 11.84 -3.57
CA GLY A 110 -9.74 13.15 -3.34
C GLY A 110 -10.29 14.25 -4.23
N ASN A 111 -9.81 15.45 -4.01
CA ASN A 111 -9.96 16.61 -4.89
C ASN A 111 -8.62 17.34 -5.10
N SER A 112 -7.60 16.95 -4.35
CA SER A 112 -6.22 17.45 -4.40
C SER A 112 -5.35 16.61 -3.45
N GLY A 113 -4.04 16.90 -3.37
CA GLY A 113 -3.13 16.27 -2.43
C GLY A 113 -2.75 14.84 -2.78
N ILE A 114 -2.45 14.03 -1.75
CA ILE A 114 -1.98 12.66 -1.89
C ILE A 114 -3.00 11.70 -1.29
N GLY A 115 -3.39 10.66 -2.01
CA GLY A 115 -4.26 9.60 -1.51
C GLY A 115 -3.53 8.67 -0.54
N VAL A 116 -2.58 7.88 -1.04
CA VAL A 116 -1.72 7.02 -0.22
C VAL A 116 -0.28 7.51 -0.29
N ASN A 117 0.29 7.83 0.87
CA ASN A 117 1.67 8.25 1.05
C ASN A 117 2.45 7.13 1.75
N ALA A 118 3.14 6.31 0.96
CA ALA A 118 3.87 5.15 1.46
C ALA A 118 5.31 5.51 1.86
N TYR A 119 5.68 5.18 3.09
CA TYR A 119 7.04 5.23 3.64
C TYR A 119 7.59 3.83 3.98
N CYS A 120 6.89 2.79 3.59
CA CYS A 120 7.29 1.38 3.71
C CYS A 120 6.86 0.60 2.48
N LEU A 121 7.21 -0.69 2.40
CA LEU A 121 6.63 -1.57 1.41
C LEU A 121 5.11 -1.59 1.58
N THR A 122 4.39 -1.25 0.53
CA THR A 122 2.93 -1.15 0.51
C THR A 122 2.37 -2.01 -0.60
N LEU A 123 1.39 -2.84 -0.26
CA LEU A 123 0.62 -3.66 -1.18
C LEU A 123 -0.79 -3.10 -1.28
N LEU A 124 -1.18 -2.66 -2.47
CA LEU A 124 -2.54 -2.19 -2.78
C LEU A 124 -3.24 -3.25 -3.63
N SER A 125 -4.40 -3.69 -3.21
CA SER A 125 -5.17 -4.68 -3.96
C SER A 125 -6.64 -4.31 -4.00
N LYS A 126 -7.26 -4.35 -5.19
CA LYS A 126 -8.68 -4.02 -5.37
C LYS A 126 -9.09 -2.66 -4.81
N CYS A 127 -8.16 -1.70 -4.83
CA CYS A 127 -8.39 -0.34 -4.36
C CYS A 127 -8.77 0.57 -5.53
N GLY A 128 -9.61 1.57 -5.25
CA GLY A 128 -9.96 2.61 -6.21
C GLY A 128 -9.42 3.97 -5.81
N PHE A 129 -8.90 4.73 -6.76
CA PHE A 129 -8.34 6.06 -6.54
C PHE A 129 -8.93 7.05 -7.54
N ASN A 130 -9.53 8.11 -7.05
CA ASN A 130 -10.15 9.11 -7.91
C ASN A 130 -9.89 10.54 -7.42
N GLY A 131 -9.44 11.43 -8.33
CA GLY A 131 -9.43 12.87 -8.12
C GLY A 131 -8.24 13.43 -7.33
N TRP A 132 -7.13 12.71 -7.21
CA TRP A 132 -5.95 13.14 -6.45
C TRP A 132 -4.93 13.92 -7.30
N ASP A 133 -4.13 14.80 -6.68
CA ASP A 133 -2.91 15.30 -7.32
C ASP A 133 -1.89 14.16 -7.49
N THR A 134 -1.77 13.27 -6.49
CA THR A 134 -1.04 12.00 -6.59
C THR A 134 -1.83 10.92 -5.85
N ALA A 135 -2.31 9.91 -6.55
CA ALA A 135 -3.16 8.90 -5.93
C ALA A 135 -2.38 8.00 -4.97
N ALA A 136 -1.27 7.44 -5.40
CA ALA A 136 -0.37 6.67 -4.55
C ALA A 136 1.10 6.99 -4.86
N ILE A 137 1.90 7.19 -3.83
CA ILE A 137 3.33 7.49 -3.95
C ILE A 137 4.19 6.61 -3.05
N ALA A 138 5.25 6.04 -3.62
CA ALA A 138 6.36 5.46 -2.89
C ALA A 138 7.42 6.54 -2.64
N ASN A 139 7.67 6.88 -1.38
CA ASN A 139 8.65 7.89 -0.97
C ASN A 139 9.84 7.28 -0.23
N ASN A 140 10.99 7.91 -0.32
CA ASN A 140 12.22 7.54 0.39
C ASN A 140 12.60 6.07 0.14
N GLU A 141 12.49 5.23 1.16
CA GLU A 141 12.82 3.81 1.12
C GLU A 141 11.60 2.92 0.87
N ALA A 142 10.49 3.49 0.42
CA ALA A 142 9.25 2.77 0.20
C ALA A 142 9.18 2.14 -1.19
N TRP A 143 8.30 1.16 -1.29
CA TRP A 143 7.87 0.53 -2.53
C TRP A 143 6.35 0.34 -2.52
N VAL A 144 5.70 0.61 -3.62
CA VAL A 144 4.26 0.37 -3.78
C VAL A 144 4.04 -0.66 -4.86
N ASN A 145 3.37 -1.75 -4.52
CA ASN A 145 2.79 -2.69 -5.48
C ASN A 145 1.29 -2.42 -5.59
N ALA A 146 0.71 -2.57 -6.76
CA ALA A 146 -0.72 -2.40 -7.01
C ALA A 146 -1.25 -3.50 -7.92
N MET A 147 -2.31 -4.20 -7.50
CA MET A 147 -2.96 -5.26 -8.26
C MET A 147 -4.47 -5.07 -8.25
N ASP A 148 -5.09 -5.29 -9.40
CA ASP A 148 -6.56 -5.18 -9.55
C ASP A 148 -7.11 -3.82 -9.09
N CYS A 149 -6.29 -2.75 -9.14
CA CYS A 149 -6.64 -1.41 -8.71
C CYS A 149 -7.16 -0.56 -9.86
N THR A 150 -7.96 0.45 -9.52
CA THR A 150 -8.48 1.44 -10.48
C THR A 150 -7.99 2.83 -10.11
N PHE A 151 -7.38 3.51 -11.07
CA PHE A 151 -6.88 4.88 -10.92
C PHE A 151 -7.56 5.77 -11.97
N THR A 152 -8.39 6.70 -11.51
CA THR A 152 -9.25 7.49 -12.40
C THR A 152 -9.14 8.98 -12.10
N ASN A 153 -8.97 9.80 -13.14
CA ASN A 153 -8.98 11.27 -13.04
C ASN A 153 -7.99 11.85 -12.02
N ASN A 154 -6.83 11.23 -11.84
CA ASN A 154 -5.77 11.77 -10.98
C ASN A 154 -4.79 12.59 -11.82
N LYS A 155 -4.10 13.59 -11.25
CA LYS A 155 -2.99 14.22 -11.98
C LYS A 155 -1.84 13.27 -12.18
N ILE A 156 -1.47 12.51 -11.11
CA ILE A 156 -0.55 11.38 -11.18
C ILE A 156 -1.20 10.21 -10.46
N ALA A 157 -1.33 9.06 -11.12
CA ALA A 157 -1.96 7.91 -10.48
C ALA A 157 -0.98 7.15 -9.59
N LEU A 158 0.11 6.63 -10.14
CA LEU A 158 1.13 5.91 -9.38
C LEU A 158 2.49 6.60 -9.53
N LYS A 159 3.09 6.99 -8.42
CA LYS A 159 4.36 7.73 -8.42
C LYS A 159 5.44 6.99 -7.64
N PHE A 160 6.62 6.89 -8.23
CA PHE A 160 7.83 6.36 -7.59
C PHE A 160 8.87 7.47 -7.41
N ASN A 161 9.20 7.74 -6.15
CA ASN A 161 10.30 8.61 -5.74
C ASN A 161 11.07 7.91 -4.61
N SER A 162 11.51 6.68 -4.88
CA SER A 162 12.18 5.83 -3.90
C SER A 162 13.70 5.92 -4.06
N SER A 163 14.42 5.84 -2.96
CA SER A 163 15.88 5.78 -2.90
C SER A 163 16.43 4.37 -2.65
N MET A 164 15.55 3.41 -2.40
CA MET A 164 15.93 2.01 -2.17
C MET A 164 15.39 1.08 -3.24
N ALA A 165 16.26 0.15 -3.67
CA ALA A 165 15.84 -1.01 -4.43
C ALA A 165 15.26 -2.06 -3.48
N TYR A 166 14.03 -2.52 -3.73
CA TYR A 166 13.46 -3.67 -3.06
C TYR A 166 13.66 -4.91 -3.92
N GLY A 167 14.29 -5.93 -3.36
CA GLY A 167 14.57 -7.20 -4.06
C GLY A 167 13.36 -8.14 -4.15
N THR A 168 12.13 -7.62 -4.15
CA THR A 168 10.91 -8.39 -4.36
C THR A 168 10.35 -8.10 -5.73
N ALA A 169 9.86 -9.11 -6.43
CA ALA A 169 9.24 -8.92 -7.74
C ALA A 169 8.07 -7.92 -7.62
N PRO A 170 8.14 -6.78 -8.31
CA PRO A 170 7.06 -5.81 -8.32
C PRO A 170 5.86 -6.40 -9.04
N ASN A 171 4.67 -6.04 -8.59
CA ASN A 171 3.43 -6.56 -9.13
C ASN A 171 2.45 -5.42 -9.40
N TYR A 172 2.15 -5.20 -10.68
CA TYR A 172 1.24 -4.16 -11.17
C TYR A 172 0.18 -4.75 -12.11
N LEU A 173 -0.23 -6.00 -11.83
CA LEU A 173 -1.12 -6.74 -12.70
C LEU A 173 -2.55 -6.21 -12.65
N ASN A 174 -3.22 -6.23 -13.80
CA ASN A 174 -4.65 -6.01 -13.95
C ASN A 174 -5.16 -4.65 -13.44
N ASN A 175 -4.33 -3.63 -13.41
CA ASN A 175 -4.77 -2.30 -13.02
C ASN A 175 -5.50 -1.59 -14.17
N THR A 176 -6.37 -0.66 -13.82
CA THR A 176 -7.00 0.24 -14.79
C THR A 176 -6.55 1.66 -14.50
N PHE A 177 -5.95 2.31 -15.50
CA PHE A 177 -5.53 3.70 -15.46
C PHE A 177 -6.32 4.47 -16.50
N THR A 178 -7.27 5.32 -16.09
CA THR A 178 -8.17 6.04 -17.00
C THR A 178 -8.27 7.51 -16.68
N GLY A 179 -8.07 8.36 -17.70
CA GLY A 179 -8.27 9.81 -17.57
C GLY A 179 -7.30 10.51 -16.63
N ASN A 180 -6.11 9.94 -16.40
CA ASN A 180 -5.11 10.55 -15.53
C ASN A 180 -4.22 11.50 -16.36
N GLY A 181 -3.68 12.56 -15.73
CA GLY A 181 -2.63 13.36 -16.36
C GLY A 181 -1.39 12.50 -16.63
N THR A 182 -0.91 11.76 -15.62
CA THR A 182 0.14 10.74 -15.79
C THR A 182 -0.28 9.46 -15.04
N ALA A 183 -0.37 8.35 -15.75
CA ALA A 183 -0.76 7.09 -15.12
C ALA A 183 0.36 6.53 -14.23
N VAL A 184 1.58 6.44 -14.74
CA VAL A 184 2.74 5.97 -13.97
C VAL A 184 3.89 6.97 -14.12
N CYS A 185 4.37 7.51 -13.00
CA CYS A 185 5.50 8.44 -12.96
C CYS A 185 6.66 7.83 -12.17
N ILE A 186 7.81 7.60 -12.82
CA ILE A 186 9.00 7.03 -12.19
C ILE A 186 10.08 8.12 -12.14
N GLU A 187 10.11 8.91 -11.05
CA GLU A 187 11.09 9.98 -10.86
C GLU A 187 12.43 9.44 -10.37
N ASN A 188 12.38 8.53 -9.38
CA ASN A 188 13.54 7.86 -8.83
C ASN A 188 13.14 6.47 -8.36
N LEU A 189 13.81 5.45 -8.87
CA LEU A 189 13.61 4.07 -8.50
C LEU A 189 14.88 3.27 -8.81
N PRO A 190 15.78 3.07 -7.84
CA PRO A 190 16.96 2.25 -8.03
C PRO A 190 16.60 0.77 -8.08
N GLY A 191 17.48 -0.05 -8.64
CA GLY A 191 17.30 -1.50 -8.77
C GLY A 191 17.14 -1.95 -10.20
N ASN A 192 17.02 -3.25 -10.38
CA ASN A 192 16.92 -3.88 -11.71
C ASN A 192 15.62 -4.69 -11.86
N GLU A 193 14.74 -4.62 -10.88
CA GLU A 193 13.43 -5.28 -10.93
C GLU A 193 12.60 -4.67 -12.06
N VAL A 194 11.96 -5.51 -12.85
CA VAL A 194 11.12 -5.05 -13.95
C VAL A 194 9.72 -4.74 -13.42
N LEU A 195 9.20 -3.54 -13.64
CA LEU A 195 7.81 -3.21 -13.33
C LEU A 195 6.90 -3.86 -14.39
N ASP A 196 6.23 -4.96 -14.03
CA ASP A 196 5.36 -5.73 -14.91
C ASP A 196 3.91 -5.25 -14.81
N PHE A 197 3.39 -4.67 -15.90
CA PHE A 197 2.00 -4.21 -16.02
C PHE A 197 1.11 -5.17 -16.81
N ALA A 198 1.39 -6.46 -16.79
CA ALA A 198 0.60 -7.45 -17.52
C ALA A 198 -0.89 -7.39 -17.12
N GLY A 199 -1.78 -7.41 -18.12
CA GLY A 199 -3.22 -7.30 -17.92
C GLY A 199 -3.74 -5.92 -17.54
N SER A 200 -2.86 -4.94 -17.29
CA SER A 200 -3.27 -3.56 -17.01
C SER A 200 -3.77 -2.86 -18.27
N THR A 201 -4.73 -1.95 -18.08
CA THR A 201 -5.30 -1.12 -19.16
C THR A 201 -4.96 0.35 -18.92
N PHE A 202 -4.50 1.01 -19.96
CA PHE A 202 -4.21 2.45 -20.01
C PHE A 202 -5.13 3.09 -21.04
N SER A 203 -5.99 4.03 -20.61
CA SER A 203 -6.94 4.71 -21.47
C SER A 203 -7.10 6.16 -21.09
N GLU A 204 -7.21 7.04 -22.08
CA GLU A 204 -7.52 8.46 -21.88
C GLU A 204 -6.55 9.22 -20.95
N ASN A 205 -5.34 8.68 -20.72
CA ASN A 205 -4.31 9.39 -19.94
C ASN A 205 -3.55 10.35 -20.86
N ASP A 206 -3.15 11.54 -20.37
CA ASP A 206 -2.27 12.43 -21.13
C ASP A 206 -0.90 11.80 -21.37
N VAL A 207 -0.38 11.09 -20.32
CA VAL A 207 0.86 10.31 -20.38
C VAL A 207 0.64 8.98 -19.67
N ASP A 208 0.84 7.87 -20.36
CA ASP A 208 0.70 6.55 -19.74
C ASP A 208 1.86 6.23 -18.80
N ILE A 209 3.11 6.43 -19.26
CA ILE A 209 4.31 6.16 -18.45
C ILE A 209 5.35 7.27 -18.65
N ASP A 210 5.62 8.04 -17.61
CA ASP A 210 6.70 9.02 -17.52
C ASP A 210 7.86 8.42 -16.71
N ASN A 211 8.83 7.83 -17.42
CA ASN A 211 9.95 7.10 -16.82
C ASN A 211 11.25 7.91 -16.87
N LYS A 212 11.42 8.87 -15.96
CA LYS A 212 12.61 9.73 -15.85
C LYS A 212 13.82 9.00 -15.28
N ALA A 213 13.60 7.92 -14.54
CA ALA A 213 14.66 7.11 -13.95
C ALA A 213 15.25 6.07 -14.91
N GLU A 214 14.71 5.97 -16.13
CA GLU A 214 15.09 4.93 -17.11
C GLU A 214 15.00 3.50 -16.54
N HIS A 215 14.08 3.29 -15.58
CA HIS A 215 13.86 2.00 -14.92
C HIS A 215 13.22 0.99 -15.89
N SER A 216 13.48 -0.29 -15.71
CA SER A 216 12.92 -1.34 -16.57
C SER A 216 11.41 -1.51 -16.34
N VAL A 217 10.64 -1.39 -17.43
CA VAL A 217 9.17 -1.54 -17.41
C VAL A 217 8.75 -2.54 -18.48
N ASP A 218 7.95 -3.54 -18.13
CA ASP A 218 7.34 -4.49 -19.05
C ASP A 218 5.87 -4.15 -19.25
N THR A 219 5.52 -3.75 -20.46
CA THR A 219 4.15 -3.47 -20.90
C THR A 219 3.70 -4.37 -22.04
N ALA A 220 4.46 -5.43 -22.35
CA ALA A 220 4.19 -6.29 -23.51
C ALA A 220 2.80 -6.98 -23.46
N LYS A 221 2.22 -7.10 -22.26
CA LYS A 221 0.89 -7.68 -22.04
C LYS A 221 -0.11 -6.66 -21.47
N ALA A 222 0.21 -5.39 -21.48
CA ALA A 222 -0.71 -4.32 -21.13
C ALA A 222 -1.55 -3.91 -22.35
N ASN A 223 -2.72 -3.32 -22.10
CA ASN A 223 -3.63 -2.81 -23.12
C ASN A 223 -3.53 -1.28 -23.12
N PHE A 224 -3.25 -0.70 -24.28
CA PHE A 224 -3.25 0.76 -24.49
C PHE A 224 -4.42 1.09 -25.43
N GLU A 225 -5.41 1.79 -24.90
CA GLU A 225 -6.54 2.26 -25.68
C GLU A 225 -6.26 3.67 -26.17
N THR A 226 -6.12 3.83 -27.48
CA THR A 226 -6.03 5.17 -28.09
C THR A 226 -7.40 5.85 -27.96
N ALA A 227 -7.40 7.12 -27.56
CA ALA A 227 -8.61 7.93 -27.60
C ALA A 227 -9.26 7.81 -28.98
N SER A 228 -10.52 7.39 -29.01
CA SER A 228 -11.30 7.40 -30.26
C SER A 228 -11.52 8.86 -30.65
N GLU A 229 -11.02 9.26 -31.85
CA GLU A 229 -11.26 10.58 -32.47
C GLU A 229 -12.77 10.88 -32.61
#